data_707a6b27c70f6407ee1752706c14d391
#
_entry.id   707a6b27c70f6407ee1752706c14d391
#
_cell.length_a   1.000
_cell.length_b   1.000
_cell.length_c   1.000
_cell.angle_alpha   90.00
_cell.angle_beta   90.00
_cell.angle_gamma   90.00
#
_symmetry.space_group_name_H-M   'P 1'
#
loop_
_entity.id
_entity.type
_entity.pdbx_description
1 polymer ?
#
loop_
_entity_poly.entity_id
_entity_poly.type
_entity_poly.pdbx_seq_one_letter_code
_entity_poly.pdbx_strand_id
1 'polypeptide(L)'
;LFRAIKKDWWIPASTSIIFAILGIWVAFQIPKIYKANVKLAPETNTNNLLSGVSSLASMVGLYNDANPNGDAIYPEIYPVLMSSNDFIIGILSVPVETLDKSVHTTYYNYLKKHQKQTWWAKQTSEINKYFTKKFGDKNTTIRTDSTKINPFELTKDQFNIVNSVKENISCSVDKKTNVIDIEVTSQDPLVSATIADSVKQRLQIYITHYRTSKARNDLKYMENLYKEAKKNY
;
A
#
# COMPACT_ATOMS: atom_id res chain seq x y z
N LEU A 1 26.53 48.74 11.43
CA LEU A 1 25.50 47.70 11.56
C LEU A 1 25.46 47.12 12.98
N PHE A 2 26.56 46.67 13.56
CA PHE A 2 26.60 46.09 14.94
C PHE A 2 26.17 47.06 16.05
N ARG A 3 26.44 48.36 15.91
CA ARG A 3 26.00 49.37 16.92
C ARG A 3 24.50 49.66 16.84
N ALA A 4 23.87 49.56 15.66
CA ALA A 4 22.42 49.72 15.51
C ALA A 4 21.67 48.54 16.11
N ILE A 5 22.15 47.31 15.88
CA ILE A 5 21.57 46.09 16.45
C ILE A 5 21.61 46.08 17.98
N LYS A 6 22.65 46.67 18.57
CA LYS A 6 22.79 46.72 20.04
C LYS A 6 21.87 47.77 20.69
N LYS A 7 21.47 48.83 19.93
CA LYS A 7 20.57 49.88 20.40
C LYS A 7 19.10 49.43 20.37
N ASP A 8 18.73 48.64 19.34
CA ASP A 8 17.36 48.23 19.10
C ASP A 8 17.17 46.70 19.28
N TRP A 9 17.92 46.08 20.20
CA TRP A 9 17.89 44.62 20.43
C TRP A 9 16.49 44.11 20.81
N TRP A 10 15.63 44.97 21.28
CA TRP A 10 14.26 44.60 21.62
C TRP A 10 13.43 44.21 20.39
N ILE A 11 13.70 44.76 19.25
CA ILE A 11 12.97 44.45 17.98
C ILE A 11 13.25 43.01 17.54
N PRO A 12 14.52 42.54 17.37
CA PRO A 12 14.77 41.16 17.02
C PRO A 12 14.36 40.16 18.12
N ALA A 13 14.43 40.55 19.39
CA ALA A 13 13.98 39.71 20.48
C ALA A 13 12.45 39.50 20.47
N SER A 14 11.67 40.57 20.28
CA SER A 14 10.21 40.47 20.19
C SER A 14 9.75 39.69 18.96
N THR A 15 10.36 39.89 17.80
CA THR A 15 10.05 39.12 16.60
C THR A 15 10.39 37.63 16.79
N SER A 16 11.52 37.28 17.42
CA SER A 16 11.89 35.91 17.73
C SER A 16 10.88 35.20 18.63
N ILE A 17 10.37 35.90 19.64
CA ILE A 17 9.35 35.37 20.56
C ILE A 17 8.04 35.11 19.81
N ILE A 18 7.61 36.02 18.94
CA ILE A 18 6.39 35.84 18.13
C ILE A 18 6.52 34.65 17.21
N PHE A 19 7.64 34.50 16.51
CA PHE A 19 7.89 33.32 15.65
C PHE A 19 7.99 32.02 16.44
N ALA A 20 8.55 32.04 17.65
CA ALA A 20 8.57 30.88 18.54
C ALA A 20 7.16 30.43 18.93
N ILE A 21 6.30 31.35 19.32
CA ILE A 21 4.90 31.07 19.68
C ILE A 21 4.15 30.53 18.47
N LEU A 22 4.31 31.13 17.29
CA LEU A 22 3.72 30.64 16.04
C LEU A 22 4.23 29.23 15.67
N GLY A 23 5.53 28.96 15.83
CA GLY A 23 6.11 27.66 15.60
C GLY A 23 5.54 26.56 16.50
N ILE A 24 5.40 26.87 17.80
CA ILE A 24 4.78 25.96 18.77
C ILE A 24 3.31 25.70 18.39
N TRP A 25 2.57 26.76 18.05
CA TRP A 25 1.17 26.61 17.65
C TRP A 25 1.02 25.72 16.40
N VAL A 26 1.87 25.91 15.38
CA VAL A 26 1.91 25.06 14.18
C VAL A 26 2.27 23.62 14.53
N ALA A 27 3.25 23.40 15.42
CA ALA A 27 3.67 22.06 15.83
C ALA A 27 2.53 21.25 16.46
N PHE A 28 1.67 21.87 17.25
CA PHE A 28 0.50 21.22 17.84
C PHE A 28 -0.61 20.87 16.82
N GLN A 29 -0.59 21.46 15.64
CA GLN A 29 -1.56 21.19 14.58
C GLN A 29 -1.19 19.97 13.73
N ILE A 30 0.03 19.45 13.84
CA ILE A 30 0.47 18.28 13.08
C ILE A 30 -0.10 17.01 13.73
N PRO A 31 -0.90 16.22 13.02
CA PRO A 31 -1.44 14.98 13.55
C PRO A 31 -0.31 13.98 13.82
N LYS A 32 -0.44 13.22 14.91
CA LYS A 32 0.46 12.10 15.19
C LYS A 32 0.29 11.01 14.14
N ILE A 33 1.39 10.36 13.79
CA ILE A 33 1.42 9.25 12.85
C ILE A 33 2.03 8.05 13.57
N TYR A 34 1.36 6.91 13.47
CA TYR A 34 1.78 5.63 14.04
C TYR A 34 2.16 4.70 12.90
N LYS A 35 3.19 3.90 13.12
CA LYS A 35 3.70 2.92 12.16
C LYS A 35 3.53 1.53 12.73
N ALA A 36 2.89 0.65 11.97
CA ALA A 36 2.86 -0.78 12.23
C ALA A 36 3.74 -1.49 11.20
N ASN A 37 4.58 -2.40 11.67
CA ASN A 37 5.52 -3.11 10.83
C ASN A 37 5.30 -4.62 10.93
N VAL A 38 5.21 -5.30 9.79
CA VAL A 38 5.04 -6.75 9.68
C VAL A 38 6.09 -7.31 8.75
N LYS A 39 6.81 -8.34 9.22
CA LYS A 39 7.83 -9.04 8.44
C LYS A 39 7.32 -10.41 8.04
N LEU A 40 7.48 -10.75 6.76
CA LEU A 40 7.18 -12.05 6.20
C LEU A 40 8.46 -12.68 5.68
N ALA A 41 8.77 -13.87 6.16
CA ALA A 41 9.84 -14.69 5.59
C ALA A 41 9.21 -15.63 4.55
N PRO A 42 9.62 -15.59 3.28
CA PRO A 42 9.18 -16.56 2.31
C PRO A 42 9.78 -17.93 2.67
N GLU A 43 8.97 -18.99 2.54
CA GLU A 43 9.51 -20.35 2.63
C GLU A 43 10.36 -20.61 1.39
N THR A 44 11.65 -20.67 1.57
CA THR A 44 12.57 -21.17 0.55
C THR A 44 12.56 -22.69 0.63
N ASN A 45 11.90 -23.37 -0.29
CA ASN A 45 12.00 -24.82 -0.44
C ASN A 45 13.42 -25.16 -0.89
N THR A 46 14.32 -25.31 0.07
CA THR A 46 15.65 -25.92 -0.13
C THR A 46 15.53 -27.44 -0.17
N ASN A 47 14.55 -27.97 -0.89
CA ASN A 47 14.47 -29.40 -1.13
C ASN A 47 15.53 -29.79 -2.19
N ASN A 48 16.79 -29.90 -1.75
CA ASN A 48 17.91 -30.49 -2.51
C ASN A 48 17.65 -31.94 -2.96
N LEU A 49 16.52 -32.53 -2.59
CA LEU A 49 16.14 -33.88 -3.03
C LEU A 49 15.66 -33.93 -4.49
N LEU A 50 15.25 -32.81 -5.08
CA LEU A 50 14.83 -32.74 -6.49
C LEU A 50 15.90 -32.19 -7.43
N SER A 51 17.10 -31.89 -6.95
CA SER A 51 18.19 -31.41 -7.81
C SER A 51 18.57 -32.44 -8.92
N GLY A 52 18.39 -33.73 -8.66
CA GLY A 52 18.57 -34.78 -9.66
C GLY A 52 17.49 -34.79 -10.75
N VAL A 53 16.25 -34.41 -10.42
CA VAL A 53 15.14 -34.38 -11.39
C VAL A 53 15.13 -33.09 -12.18
N SER A 54 15.51 -31.97 -11.55
CA SER A 54 15.62 -30.68 -12.24
C SER A 54 16.74 -30.66 -13.29
N SER A 55 17.84 -31.37 -13.05
CA SER A 55 18.89 -31.52 -14.06
C SER A 55 18.44 -32.35 -15.29
N LEU A 56 17.57 -33.33 -15.10
CA LEU A 56 16.96 -34.07 -16.18
C LEU A 56 15.90 -33.25 -16.94
N ALA A 57 15.11 -32.47 -16.24
CA ALA A 57 14.10 -31.58 -16.84
C ALA A 57 14.72 -30.43 -17.65
N SER A 58 15.88 -29.91 -17.23
CA SER A 58 16.63 -28.92 -18.00
C SER A 58 17.27 -29.53 -19.27
N MET A 59 17.65 -30.79 -19.20
CA MET A 59 18.21 -31.54 -20.35
C MET A 59 17.18 -31.81 -21.47
N VAL A 60 15.90 -31.86 -21.13
CA VAL A 60 14.78 -32.04 -22.07
C VAL A 60 14.19 -30.70 -22.56
N GLY A 61 14.78 -29.58 -22.18
CA GLY A 61 14.31 -28.25 -22.61
C GLY A 61 12.98 -27.80 -21.97
N LEU A 62 12.48 -28.51 -20.98
CA LEU A 62 11.23 -28.22 -20.30
C LEU A 62 11.37 -27.13 -19.21
N TYR A 63 12.60 -26.77 -18.88
CA TYR A 63 12.91 -25.69 -17.96
C TYR A 63 13.76 -24.65 -18.67
N ASN A 64 13.11 -23.59 -19.14
CA ASN A 64 13.80 -22.37 -19.53
C ASN A 64 14.10 -21.57 -18.27
N ASP A 65 15.39 -21.55 -17.97
CA ASP A 65 16.15 -20.49 -17.34
C ASP A 65 15.52 -19.69 -16.20
N ALA A 66 16.30 -19.62 -15.12
CA ALA A 66 16.37 -18.57 -14.10
C ALA A 66 15.79 -18.83 -12.70
N ASN A 67 15.16 -19.96 -12.41
CA ASN A 67 14.86 -20.19 -10.99
C ASN A 67 15.10 -21.64 -10.54
N PRO A 68 16.24 -21.97 -9.88
CA PRO A 68 16.49 -23.30 -9.33
C PRO A 68 15.48 -23.73 -8.26
N ASN A 69 14.64 -22.82 -7.76
CA ASN A 69 13.68 -23.09 -6.70
C ASN A 69 12.23 -23.28 -7.21
N GLY A 70 11.97 -23.20 -8.52
CA GLY A 70 10.62 -23.45 -9.07
C GLY A 70 9.52 -22.52 -8.56
N ASP A 71 9.88 -21.44 -7.88
CA ASP A 71 8.89 -20.54 -7.28
C ASP A 71 8.27 -19.63 -8.35
N ALA A 72 6.95 -19.65 -8.40
CA ALA A 72 6.19 -18.94 -9.42
C ALA A 72 6.17 -17.41 -9.22
N ILE A 73 6.55 -16.93 -8.04
CA ILE A 73 6.59 -15.51 -7.71
C ILE A 73 7.88 -15.20 -6.95
N TYR A 74 8.67 -14.32 -7.53
CA TYR A 74 9.82 -13.75 -6.84
C TYR A 74 9.37 -12.73 -5.80
N PRO A 75 10.02 -12.65 -4.64
CA PRO A 75 9.68 -11.66 -3.61
C PRO A 75 9.69 -10.21 -4.13
N GLU A 76 10.51 -9.88 -5.11
CA GLU A 76 10.59 -8.54 -5.71
C GLU A 76 9.30 -8.07 -6.40
N ILE A 77 8.39 -9.00 -6.72
CA ILE A 77 7.09 -8.65 -7.32
C ILE A 77 6.09 -8.15 -6.27
N TYR A 78 6.26 -8.48 -4.99
CA TYR A 78 5.29 -8.15 -3.96
C TYR A 78 5.01 -6.65 -3.81
N PRO A 79 6.00 -5.74 -3.84
CA PRO A 79 5.72 -4.31 -3.82
C PRO A 79 4.84 -3.84 -4.99
N VAL A 80 5.10 -4.37 -6.20
CA VAL A 80 4.30 -4.05 -7.39
C VAL A 80 2.86 -4.55 -7.24
N LEU A 81 2.71 -5.77 -6.74
CA LEU A 81 1.41 -6.40 -6.49
C LEU A 81 0.59 -5.61 -5.49
N MET A 82 1.20 -5.21 -4.38
CA MET A 82 0.56 -4.41 -3.33
C MET A 82 0.18 -3.01 -3.78
N SER A 83 0.89 -2.45 -4.77
CA SER A 83 0.56 -1.14 -5.36
C SER A 83 -0.57 -1.20 -6.38
N SER A 84 -1.05 -2.39 -6.75
CA SER A 84 -2.15 -2.54 -7.71
C SER A 84 -3.47 -2.00 -7.15
N ASN A 85 -4.30 -1.41 -8.02
CA ASN A 85 -5.58 -0.85 -7.60
C ASN A 85 -6.51 -1.91 -7.00
N ASP A 86 -6.52 -3.12 -7.55
CA ASP A 86 -7.35 -4.22 -7.06
C ASP A 86 -6.98 -4.62 -5.63
N PHE A 87 -5.67 -4.72 -5.36
CA PHE A 87 -5.18 -5.01 -4.01
C PHE A 87 -5.60 -3.92 -3.02
N ILE A 88 -5.38 -2.66 -3.36
CA ILE A 88 -5.70 -1.50 -2.51
C ILE A 88 -7.20 -1.39 -2.25
N ILE A 89 -8.04 -1.57 -3.27
CA ILE A 89 -9.50 -1.52 -3.11
C ILE A 89 -9.99 -2.59 -2.15
N GLY A 90 -9.38 -3.78 -2.19
CA GLY A 90 -9.72 -4.80 -1.23
C GLY A 90 -9.34 -4.45 0.22
N ILE A 91 -8.28 -3.67 0.44
CA ILE A 91 -7.92 -3.16 1.77
C ILE A 91 -8.90 -2.08 2.24
N LEU A 92 -9.43 -1.26 1.33
CA LEU A 92 -10.39 -0.22 1.68
C LEU A 92 -11.69 -0.75 2.31
N SER A 93 -12.06 -1.99 2.04
CA SER A 93 -13.25 -2.64 2.60
C SER A 93 -13.05 -3.23 4.01
N VAL A 94 -11.82 -3.25 4.53
CA VAL A 94 -11.50 -3.80 5.84
C VAL A 94 -12.18 -2.99 6.94
N PRO A 95 -12.89 -3.63 7.89
CA PRO A 95 -13.42 -2.96 9.07
C PRO A 95 -12.28 -2.54 9.99
N VAL A 96 -12.31 -1.30 10.45
CA VAL A 96 -11.33 -0.72 11.36
C VAL A 96 -12.02 -0.08 12.56
N GLU A 97 -11.34 -0.14 13.69
CA GLU A 97 -11.74 0.48 14.93
C GLU A 97 -10.58 1.34 15.46
N THR A 98 -10.89 2.51 16.01
CA THR A 98 -9.88 3.36 16.67
C THR A 98 -9.60 2.85 18.09
N LEU A 99 -8.40 3.15 18.61
CA LEU A 99 -7.97 2.71 19.94
C LEU A 99 -8.92 3.18 21.05
N ASP A 100 -9.51 4.36 20.90
CA ASP A 100 -10.51 4.91 21.82
C ASP A 100 -11.93 4.37 21.61
N LYS A 101 -12.12 3.41 20.68
CA LYS A 101 -13.40 2.80 20.30
C LYS A 101 -14.49 3.79 19.87
N SER A 102 -14.11 5.03 19.57
CA SER A 102 -15.05 6.07 19.16
C SER A 102 -15.55 5.88 17.72
N VAL A 103 -14.75 5.22 16.88
CA VAL A 103 -15.03 5.00 15.46
C VAL A 103 -14.94 3.52 15.13
N HIS A 104 -16.03 2.98 14.62
CA HIS A 104 -16.09 1.62 14.05
C HIS A 104 -16.66 1.72 12.63
N THR A 105 -15.81 1.53 11.62
CA THR A 105 -16.19 1.76 10.22
C THR A 105 -15.26 1.02 9.25
N THR A 106 -15.50 1.12 7.95
CA THR A 106 -14.55 0.63 6.95
C THR A 106 -13.34 1.56 6.81
N TYR A 107 -12.20 1.03 6.40
CA TYR A 107 -10.99 1.81 6.20
C TYR A 107 -11.19 2.97 5.20
N TYR A 108 -12.01 2.75 4.16
CA TYR A 108 -12.43 3.81 3.25
C TYR A 108 -13.08 5.00 3.96
N ASN A 109 -14.08 4.72 4.80
CA ASN A 109 -14.79 5.77 5.54
C ASN A 109 -13.90 6.44 6.60
N TYR A 110 -13.00 5.68 7.23
CA TYR A 110 -12.01 6.21 8.15
C TYR A 110 -11.11 7.24 7.45
N LEU A 111 -10.56 6.91 6.28
CA LEU A 111 -9.73 7.83 5.51
C LEU A 111 -10.51 9.05 5.02
N LYS A 112 -11.77 8.87 4.61
CA LYS A 112 -12.60 9.96 4.08
C LYS A 112 -13.07 10.94 5.15
N LYS A 113 -13.42 10.46 6.36
CA LYS A 113 -14.15 11.26 7.36
C LYS A 113 -13.42 11.48 8.66
N HIS A 114 -12.52 10.58 9.05
CA HIS A 114 -11.95 10.55 10.41
C HIS A 114 -10.47 10.92 10.48
N GLN A 115 -9.82 11.17 9.34
CA GLN A 115 -8.45 11.69 9.35
C GLN A 115 -8.42 13.18 9.69
N LYS A 116 -7.57 13.53 10.64
CA LYS A 116 -7.26 14.92 10.95
C LYS A 116 -6.40 15.51 9.83
N GLN A 117 -6.94 16.45 9.10
CA GLN A 117 -6.19 17.21 8.11
C GLN A 117 -5.51 18.39 8.78
N THR A 118 -4.29 18.70 8.36
CA THR A 118 -3.60 19.91 8.77
C THR A 118 -4.39 21.14 8.31
N TRP A 119 -4.34 22.23 9.04
CA TRP A 119 -5.13 23.45 8.73
C TRP A 119 -4.84 23.99 7.31
N TRP A 120 -3.58 23.89 6.86
CA TRP A 120 -3.21 24.32 5.49
C TRP A 120 -3.77 23.38 4.42
N ALA A 121 -3.89 22.07 4.67
CA ALA A 121 -4.52 21.14 3.76
C ALA A 121 -6.03 21.41 3.64
N LYS A 122 -6.69 21.79 4.75
CA LYS A 122 -8.09 22.25 4.70
C LYS A 122 -8.22 23.52 3.86
N GLN A 123 -7.34 24.51 4.07
CA GLN A 123 -7.36 25.77 3.32
C GLN A 123 -7.19 25.55 1.82
N THR A 124 -6.21 24.71 1.42
CA THR A 124 -6.00 24.38 -0.01
C THR A 124 -7.16 23.60 -0.61
N SER A 125 -7.81 22.72 0.16
CA SER A 125 -9.00 21.98 -0.29
C SER A 125 -10.20 22.91 -0.52
N GLU A 126 -10.42 23.90 0.34
CA GLU A 126 -11.48 24.91 0.18
C GLU A 126 -11.23 25.82 -1.04
N ILE A 127 -9.99 26.27 -1.21
CA ILE A 127 -9.58 27.04 -2.39
C ILE A 127 -9.79 26.22 -3.66
N ASN A 128 -9.41 24.95 -3.67
CA ASN A 128 -9.57 24.06 -4.81
C ASN A 128 -11.06 23.79 -5.11
N LYS A 129 -11.91 23.62 -4.10
CA LYS A 129 -13.36 23.54 -4.25
C LYS A 129 -13.96 24.82 -4.85
N TYR A 130 -13.47 25.97 -4.43
CA TYR A 130 -13.92 27.25 -4.97
C TYR A 130 -13.55 27.39 -6.46
N PHE A 131 -12.33 27.03 -6.84
CA PHE A 131 -11.89 27.04 -8.23
C PHE A 131 -12.64 26.03 -9.10
N THR A 132 -12.84 24.79 -8.62
CA THR A 132 -13.62 23.78 -9.35
C THR A 132 -15.08 24.16 -9.50
N LYS A 133 -15.67 24.84 -8.52
CA LYS A 133 -17.04 25.35 -8.61
C LYS A 133 -17.18 26.52 -9.59
N LYS A 134 -16.13 27.34 -9.74
CA LYS A 134 -16.14 28.53 -10.60
C LYS A 134 -15.68 28.26 -12.04
N PHE A 135 -14.78 27.30 -12.23
CA PHE A 135 -14.17 26.99 -13.52
C PHE A 135 -14.30 25.52 -13.95
N GLY A 136 -14.88 24.66 -13.11
CA GLY A 136 -15.09 23.24 -13.41
C GLY A 136 -16.30 23.04 -14.32
N ASP A 137 -16.12 22.17 -15.30
CA ASP A 137 -17.16 21.79 -16.25
C ASP A 137 -18.34 21.13 -15.52
N LYS A 138 -19.57 21.58 -15.81
CA LYS A 138 -20.82 21.18 -15.13
C LYS A 138 -21.27 19.73 -15.41
N ASN A 139 -20.50 18.95 -16.15
CA ASN A 139 -20.92 17.64 -16.64
C ASN A 139 -20.41 16.43 -15.84
N THR A 140 -19.78 16.63 -14.69
CA THR A 140 -19.44 15.50 -13.83
C THR A 140 -20.63 15.18 -12.93
N THR A 141 -21.57 14.40 -13.42
CA THR A 141 -22.61 13.76 -12.61
C THR A 141 -21.92 12.87 -11.58
N ILE A 142 -21.79 13.40 -10.37
CA ILE A 142 -21.30 12.65 -9.20
C ILE A 142 -22.36 11.58 -8.93
N ARG A 143 -22.13 10.36 -9.41
CA ARG A 143 -22.80 9.17 -8.87
C ARG A 143 -22.28 8.97 -7.45
N THR A 144 -22.95 9.63 -6.52
CA THR A 144 -22.80 9.42 -5.09
C THR A 144 -23.53 8.12 -4.77
N ASP A 145 -22.87 7.23 -4.06
CA ASP A 145 -23.36 5.93 -3.59
C ASP A 145 -23.27 4.74 -4.56
N SER A 146 -22.08 4.22 -4.71
CA SER A 146 -21.93 2.78 -4.90
C SER A 146 -20.95 2.25 -3.85
N THR A 147 -21.47 1.40 -2.98
CA THR A 147 -20.75 0.64 -1.95
C THR A 147 -19.70 -0.31 -2.56
N LYS A 148 -19.68 -0.46 -3.88
CA LYS A 148 -18.68 -1.21 -4.65
C LYS A 148 -17.82 -0.25 -5.44
N ILE A 149 -16.57 -0.12 -5.01
CA ILE A 149 -15.53 0.62 -5.75
C ILE A 149 -15.12 -0.24 -6.95
N ASN A 150 -15.31 0.28 -8.18
CA ASN A 150 -14.87 -0.40 -9.39
C ASN A 150 -13.39 -0.05 -9.65
N PRO A 151 -12.45 -1.02 -9.72
CA PRO A 151 -11.04 -0.75 -9.96
C PRO A 151 -10.74 -0.03 -11.28
N PHE A 152 -11.64 -0.17 -12.26
CA PHE A 152 -11.50 0.40 -13.61
C PHE A 152 -12.11 1.80 -13.76
N GLU A 153 -13.03 2.18 -12.85
CA GLU A 153 -13.75 3.45 -12.90
C GLU A 153 -13.77 4.10 -11.51
N LEU A 154 -12.69 4.77 -11.16
CA LEU A 154 -12.59 5.49 -9.89
C LEU A 154 -13.08 6.93 -10.06
N THR A 155 -13.93 7.38 -9.14
CA THR A 155 -14.21 8.80 -9.01
C THR A 155 -12.96 9.54 -8.51
N LYS A 156 -12.90 10.87 -8.71
CA LYS A 156 -11.75 11.68 -8.24
C LYS A 156 -11.48 11.50 -6.73
N ASP A 157 -12.52 11.43 -5.92
CA ASP A 157 -12.38 11.23 -4.47
C ASP A 157 -11.86 9.82 -4.15
N GLN A 158 -12.38 8.80 -4.83
CA GLN A 158 -11.90 7.42 -4.70
C GLN A 158 -10.44 7.29 -5.13
N PHE A 159 -10.07 7.92 -6.24
CA PHE A 159 -8.69 7.94 -6.73
C PHE A 159 -7.73 8.59 -5.70
N ASN A 160 -8.12 9.71 -5.11
CA ASN A 160 -7.32 10.37 -4.07
C ASN A 160 -7.16 9.47 -2.84
N ILE A 161 -8.23 8.79 -2.41
CA ILE A 161 -8.17 7.85 -1.29
C ILE A 161 -7.27 6.66 -1.61
N VAL A 162 -7.38 6.07 -2.81
CA VAL A 162 -6.51 4.97 -3.25
C VAL A 162 -5.04 5.39 -3.24
N ASN A 163 -4.72 6.60 -3.72
CA ASN A 163 -3.36 7.11 -3.69
C ASN A 163 -2.87 7.34 -2.25
N SER A 164 -3.70 7.88 -1.37
CA SER A 164 -3.36 8.03 0.05
C SER A 164 -3.06 6.67 0.71
N VAL A 165 -3.78 5.61 0.34
CA VAL A 165 -3.48 4.25 0.83
C VAL A 165 -2.15 3.76 0.29
N LYS A 166 -1.84 4.00 -1.00
CA LYS A 166 -0.54 3.63 -1.59
C LYS A 166 0.64 4.33 -0.90
N GLU A 167 0.44 5.57 -0.45
CA GLU A 167 1.44 6.33 0.31
C GLU A 167 1.56 5.83 1.75
N ASN A 168 0.46 5.36 2.34
CA ASN A 168 0.41 4.88 3.72
C ASN A 168 0.89 3.43 3.88
N ILE A 169 0.97 2.66 2.80
CA ILE A 169 1.42 1.26 2.80
C ILE A 169 2.71 1.17 2.00
N SER A 170 3.81 0.87 2.68
CA SER A 170 5.10 0.62 2.05
C SER A 170 5.43 -0.87 2.14
N CYS A 171 5.98 -1.42 1.05
CA CYS A 171 6.48 -2.78 1.00
C CYS A 171 7.90 -2.75 0.45
N SER A 172 8.82 -3.36 1.17
CA SER A 172 10.20 -3.53 0.72
C SER A 172 10.64 -4.98 0.89
N VAL A 173 11.59 -5.41 0.07
CA VAL A 173 12.16 -6.75 0.12
C VAL A 173 13.66 -6.65 0.33
N ASP A 174 14.16 -7.30 1.36
CA ASP A 174 15.59 -7.42 1.59
C ASP A 174 16.16 -8.44 0.59
N LYS A 175 17.02 -7.97 -0.32
CA LYS A 175 17.64 -8.78 -1.36
C LYS A 175 18.57 -9.90 -0.85
N LYS A 176 19.03 -9.80 0.40
CA LYS A 176 19.93 -10.81 0.98
C LYS A 176 19.17 -11.93 1.67
N THR A 177 18.09 -11.57 2.37
CA THR A 177 17.31 -12.51 3.18
C THR A 177 15.99 -12.89 2.55
N ASN A 178 15.58 -12.20 1.47
CA ASN A 178 14.25 -12.30 0.85
C ASN A 178 13.10 -12.00 1.83
N VAL A 179 13.39 -11.41 2.99
CA VAL A 179 12.37 -11.01 3.95
C VAL A 179 11.60 -9.83 3.39
N ILE A 180 10.29 -9.94 3.43
CA ILE A 180 9.36 -8.89 3.01
C ILE A 180 9.02 -8.07 4.24
N ASP A 181 9.26 -6.77 4.18
CA ASP A 181 8.95 -5.81 5.22
C ASP A 181 7.77 -4.94 4.76
N ILE A 182 6.66 -5.00 5.49
CA ILE A 182 5.44 -4.25 5.22
C ILE A 182 5.27 -3.23 6.34
N GLU A 183 5.31 -1.96 5.99
CA GLU A 183 5.06 -0.85 6.90
C GLU A 183 3.73 -0.18 6.56
N VAL A 184 2.88 0.01 7.55
CA VAL A 184 1.60 0.71 7.42
C VAL A 184 1.57 1.89 8.38
N THR A 185 1.25 3.06 7.85
CA THR A 185 1.14 4.30 8.61
C THR A 185 -0.32 4.73 8.76
N SER A 186 -0.71 5.17 9.95
CA SER A 186 -2.04 5.72 10.23
C SER A 186 -1.98 6.75 11.35
N GLN A 187 -3.04 7.53 11.51
CA GLN A 187 -3.19 8.46 12.64
C GLN A 187 -3.65 7.78 13.93
N ASP A 188 -4.06 6.51 13.86
CA ASP A 188 -4.46 5.70 15.00
C ASP A 188 -3.63 4.40 15.06
N PRO A 189 -3.10 4.01 16.24
CA PRO A 189 -2.22 2.85 16.36
C PRO A 189 -2.96 1.52 16.12
N LEU A 190 -4.24 1.41 16.53
CA LEU A 190 -5.02 0.19 16.31
C LEU A 190 -5.38 0.05 14.83
N VAL A 191 -5.72 1.15 14.15
CA VAL A 191 -5.98 1.14 12.71
C VAL A 191 -4.73 0.73 11.94
N SER A 192 -3.54 1.27 12.28
CA SER A 192 -2.29 0.88 11.59
C SER A 192 -1.99 -0.61 11.75
N ALA A 193 -2.18 -1.17 12.96
CA ALA A 193 -1.96 -2.59 13.24
C ALA A 193 -2.97 -3.49 12.51
N THR A 194 -4.27 -3.14 12.54
CA THR A 194 -5.33 -3.88 11.86
C THR A 194 -5.13 -3.92 10.36
N ILE A 195 -4.75 -2.78 9.76
CA ILE A 195 -4.49 -2.72 8.33
C ILE A 195 -3.21 -3.48 7.97
N ALA A 196 -2.15 -3.40 8.77
CA ALA A 196 -0.91 -4.16 8.53
C ALA A 196 -1.17 -5.68 8.54
N ASP A 197 -1.98 -6.18 9.49
CA ASP A 197 -2.36 -7.59 9.53
C ASP A 197 -3.25 -7.97 8.34
N SER A 198 -4.20 -7.12 7.97
CA SER A 198 -5.07 -7.34 6.81
C SER A 198 -4.29 -7.35 5.48
N VAL A 199 -3.30 -6.47 5.33
CA VAL A 199 -2.40 -6.44 4.17
C VAL A 199 -1.60 -7.75 4.10
N LYS A 200 -1.02 -8.20 5.22
CA LYS A 200 -0.31 -9.47 5.32
C LYS A 200 -1.20 -10.63 4.88
N GLN A 201 -2.40 -10.76 5.47
CA GLN A 201 -3.32 -11.84 5.16
C GLN A 201 -3.73 -11.84 3.68
N ARG A 202 -4.07 -10.66 3.15
CA ARG A 202 -4.46 -10.52 1.74
C ARG A 202 -3.31 -10.89 0.80
N LEU A 203 -2.10 -10.49 1.12
CA LEU A 203 -0.91 -10.85 0.35
C LEU A 203 -0.68 -12.37 0.36
N GLN A 204 -0.79 -13.01 1.52
CA GLN A 204 -0.67 -14.48 1.64
C GLN A 204 -1.73 -15.21 0.82
N ILE A 205 -2.99 -14.79 0.88
CA ILE A 205 -4.08 -15.37 0.08
C ILE A 205 -3.78 -15.21 -1.41
N TYR A 206 -3.35 -14.03 -1.84
CA TYR A 206 -3.04 -13.76 -3.24
C TYR A 206 -1.91 -14.66 -3.76
N ILE A 207 -0.82 -14.76 -3.00
CA ILE A 207 0.33 -15.62 -3.33
C ILE A 207 -0.09 -17.07 -3.43
N THR A 208 -0.83 -17.57 -2.43
CA THR A 208 -1.31 -18.95 -2.40
C THR A 208 -2.20 -19.26 -3.59
N HIS A 209 -3.13 -18.36 -3.90
CA HIS A 209 -4.02 -18.52 -5.06
C HIS A 209 -3.24 -18.54 -6.38
N TYR A 210 -2.29 -17.64 -6.54
CA TYR A 210 -1.47 -17.58 -7.76
C TYR A 210 -0.64 -18.87 -7.94
N ARG A 211 0.08 -19.30 -6.88
CA ARG A 211 0.88 -20.54 -6.90
C ARG A 211 0.02 -21.76 -7.23
N THR A 212 -1.13 -21.88 -6.58
CA THR A 212 -2.06 -22.99 -6.79
C THR A 212 -2.63 -22.97 -8.22
N SER A 213 -2.99 -21.80 -8.73
CA SER A 213 -3.52 -21.65 -10.09
C SER A 213 -2.46 -22.01 -11.13
N LYS A 214 -1.22 -21.58 -10.95
CA LYS A 214 -0.11 -21.93 -11.82
C LYS A 214 0.14 -23.44 -11.81
N ALA A 215 0.27 -24.05 -10.62
CA ALA A 215 0.50 -25.50 -10.49
C ALA A 215 -0.59 -26.33 -11.18
N ARG A 216 -1.86 -25.89 -11.07
CA ARG A 216 -2.98 -26.54 -11.78
C ARG A 216 -2.87 -26.41 -13.30
N ASN A 217 -2.48 -25.26 -13.80
CA ASN A 217 -2.30 -25.02 -15.22
C ASN A 217 -1.13 -25.85 -15.76
N ASP A 218 -0.02 -25.92 -15.04
CA ASP A 218 1.15 -26.72 -15.40
C ASP A 218 0.79 -28.21 -15.42
N LEU A 219 0.05 -28.70 -14.41
CA LEU A 219 -0.45 -30.08 -14.37
C LEU A 219 -1.33 -30.38 -15.59
N LYS A 220 -2.29 -29.51 -15.90
CA LYS A 220 -3.18 -29.68 -17.05
C LYS A 220 -2.40 -29.70 -18.38
N TYR A 221 -1.39 -28.86 -18.50
CA TYR A 221 -0.50 -28.86 -19.68
C TYR A 221 0.25 -30.19 -19.81
N MET A 222 0.86 -30.68 -18.72
CA MET A 222 1.56 -31.95 -18.70
C MET A 222 0.65 -33.14 -19.00
N GLU A 223 -0.58 -33.17 -18.47
CA GLU A 223 -1.57 -34.18 -18.78
C GLU A 223 -1.95 -34.19 -20.26
N ASN A 224 -2.08 -33.03 -20.89
CA ASN A 224 -2.38 -32.91 -22.31
C ASN A 224 -1.20 -33.44 -23.17
N LEU A 225 0.03 -33.05 -22.83
CA LEU A 225 1.22 -33.58 -23.50
C LEU A 225 1.32 -35.11 -23.38
N TYR A 226 1.06 -35.65 -22.19
CA TYR A 226 1.04 -37.10 -21.98
C TYR A 226 -0.01 -37.80 -22.85
N LYS A 227 -1.24 -37.25 -22.91
CA LYS A 227 -2.33 -37.78 -23.76
C LYS A 227 -1.97 -37.75 -25.24
N GLU A 228 -1.34 -36.65 -25.68
CA GLU A 228 -0.89 -36.51 -27.07
C GLU A 228 0.23 -37.49 -27.43
N ALA A 229 1.24 -37.60 -26.57
CA ALA A 229 2.30 -38.59 -26.74
C ALA A 229 1.76 -40.03 -26.80
N LYS A 230 0.81 -40.35 -25.89
CA LYS A 230 0.17 -41.70 -25.90
C LYS A 230 -0.67 -41.97 -27.16
N LYS A 231 -1.23 -40.94 -27.79
CA LYS A 231 -2.01 -41.07 -29.01
C LYS A 231 -1.10 -41.29 -30.25
N ASN A 232 0.11 -40.75 -30.20
CA ASN A 232 1.08 -40.80 -31.26
C ASN A 232 1.98 -42.08 -31.21
N TYR A 233 1.84 -42.92 -30.17
CA TYR A 233 2.45 -44.22 -29.97
C TYR A 233 1.46 -45.34 -30.35
#